data_f039883183aa0f3db0df6bb561ffd6a1
#
_entry.id   f039883183aa0f3db0df6bb561ffd6a1
#
_cell.length_a   1.000
_cell.length_b   1.000
_cell.length_c   1.000
_cell.angle_alpha   90.00
_cell.angle_beta   90.00
_cell.angle_gamma   90.00
#
_symmetry.space_group_name_H-M   'P 1'
#
loop_
_entity.id
_entity.type
_entity.pdbx_description
1 polymer ?
#
loop_
_entity_poly.entity_id
_entity_poly.type
_entity_poly.pdbx_seq_one_letter_code
_entity_poly.pdbx_strand_id
1 'polypeptide(L)'
;VYAFSPFDEDARSHRWNPLTAVRSSPLHRVGDLLTIGQVFFPNDGGGTSSEAFFNDQARNLFLGLGLVLLETPSLPRTIGEMLRQSSGKGRSLKDHLSGLITQRREEGNPLSDECADALQRLLSNSENTLSSVVATFNAPLTIFADAVVDAATSADDFRLEDVRRRRMSVYVRIPPNRLANARPLLNLFFSQLVSLNTQALPEQDPKLKLQCLLVNDEFTAMGRVGVITSAAAFLAGYNLRLLTVVQAMSQLDAVYGDKEARTFATNHGLQILYAPREQRDADEYSAMLGHFTERATSRGRSRSFSGHGSSTVSRNESEQRRALLLPQEFKELGGERMVVIFENCKPILGEKIRYYRDKAFMSRLLPAPAVPRMNMDLHLARVQERWRYADDELGPGDGLDYEQLAYDMSRLPELADAEPGHVAEGILDFMVGARPGGASIGGAIEAVADEDGVLLSEDSGVIVHDPSVIERAEFT
;
A
#
# COMPACT_ATOMS: atom_id res chain seq x y z
N VAL A 1 10.78 -0.72 -10.92
CA VAL A 1 10.26 0.35 -10.05
C VAL A 1 8.77 0.46 -10.30
N TYR A 2 7.96 0.50 -9.24
CA TYR A 2 6.51 0.59 -9.32
C TYR A 2 6.03 1.83 -8.59
N ALA A 3 4.95 2.45 -9.07
CA ALA A 3 4.26 3.54 -8.40
C ALA A 3 2.78 3.16 -8.25
N PHE A 4 2.34 2.96 -7.03
CA PHE A 4 0.93 2.75 -6.70
C PHE A 4 0.33 4.09 -6.31
N SER A 5 -0.48 4.65 -7.20
CA SER A 5 -1.05 6.01 -7.12
C SER A 5 -2.56 5.97 -7.35
N PRO A 6 -3.34 5.37 -6.42
CA PRO A 6 -4.77 5.10 -6.62
C PRO A 6 -5.66 6.35 -6.67
N PHE A 7 -5.09 7.55 -6.54
CA PHE A 7 -5.79 8.83 -6.62
C PHE A 7 -5.17 9.77 -7.65
N ASP A 8 -4.42 9.23 -8.60
CA ASP A 8 -3.79 10.04 -9.65
C ASP A 8 -4.86 10.53 -10.64
N GLU A 9 -4.87 11.85 -10.90
CA GLU A 9 -5.90 12.50 -11.74
C GLU A 9 -5.85 12.04 -13.20
N ASP A 10 -4.67 11.66 -13.69
CA ASP A 10 -4.46 11.09 -15.04
C ASP A 10 -4.60 9.56 -15.06
N ALA A 11 -5.01 8.94 -13.95
CA ALA A 11 -5.08 7.51 -13.75
C ALA A 11 -3.74 6.79 -14.03
N ARG A 12 -2.59 7.42 -13.72
CA ARG A 12 -1.27 6.83 -13.85
C ARG A 12 -0.90 6.06 -12.58
N SER A 13 -1.03 4.75 -12.63
CA SER A 13 -0.72 3.87 -11.50
C SER A 13 -0.34 2.49 -11.98
N HIS A 14 0.56 1.83 -11.25
CA HIS A 14 0.60 0.38 -11.23
C HIS A 14 -0.51 -0.14 -10.31
N ARG A 15 -0.97 -1.35 -10.57
CA ARG A 15 -2.11 -1.96 -9.88
C ARG A 15 -1.62 -2.93 -8.82
N TRP A 16 -2.40 -3.04 -7.76
CA TRP A 16 -2.22 -4.02 -6.71
C TRP A 16 -3.58 -4.46 -6.18
N ASN A 17 -3.88 -5.74 -6.30
CA ASN A 17 -5.15 -6.31 -5.85
C ASN A 17 -4.96 -7.03 -4.50
N PRO A 18 -5.56 -6.52 -3.42
CA PRO A 18 -5.45 -7.13 -2.10
C PRO A 18 -5.95 -8.57 -2.03
N LEU A 19 -6.95 -8.93 -2.84
CA LEU A 19 -7.55 -10.26 -2.80
C LEU A 19 -6.74 -11.34 -3.55
N THR A 20 -5.74 -10.96 -4.34
CA THR A 20 -4.84 -11.93 -4.97
C THR A 20 -3.97 -12.67 -3.94
N ALA A 21 -3.71 -12.05 -2.78
CA ALA A 21 -2.99 -12.70 -1.68
C ALA A 21 -3.80 -13.81 -0.98
N VAL A 22 -5.11 -13.88 -1.21
CA VAL A 22 -5.97 -14.93 -0.65
C VAL A 22 -5.75 -16.24 -1.40
N ARG A 23 -5.32 -17.25 -0.67
CA ARG A 23 -5.09 -18.58 -1.22
C ARG A 23 -6.40 -19.27 -1.56
N SER A 24 -6.48 -19.91 -2.72
CA SER A 24 -7.70 -20.63 -3.16
C SER A 24 -7.96 -21.94 -2.38
N SER A 25 -6.97 -22.45 -1.65
CA SER A 25 -7.10 -23.67 -0.86
C SER A 25 -8.14 -23.53 0.25
N PRO A 26 -9.09 -24.48 0.40
CA PRO A 26 -10.07 -24.50 1.49
C PRO A 26 -9.44 -24.41 2.88
N LEU A 27 -8.21 -24.92 3.04
CA LEU A 27 -7.48 -24.89 4.32
C LEU A 27 -7.07 -23.48 4.77
N HIS A 28 -7.00 -22.53 3.84
CA HIS A 28 -6.39 -21.21 4.12
C HIS A 28 -7.28 -20.03 3.78
N ARG A 29 -8.17 -20.16 2.78
CA ARG A 29 -8.96 -19.05 2.23
C ARG A 29 -9.78 -18.29 3.28
N VAL A 30 -10.37 -19.01 4.23
CA VAL A 30 -11.17 -18.43 5.32
C VAL A 30 -10.26 -17.58 6.23
N GLY A 31 -9.12 -18.13 6.66
CA GLY A 31 -8.16 -17.42 7.50
C GLY A 31 -7.59 -16.17 6.81
N ASP A 32 -7.25 -16.28 5.52
CA ASP A 32 -6.72 -15.19 4.72
C ASP A 32 -7.75 -14.06 4.57
N LEU A 33 -9.02 -14.38 4.27
CA LEU A 33 -10.11 -13.39 4.18
C LEU A 33 -10.41 -12.72 5.52
N LEU A 34 -10.42 -13.50 6.62
CA LEU A 34 -10.61 -12.94 7.96
C LEU A 34 -9.47 -12.00 8.36
N THR A 35 -8.24 -12.30 7.97
CA THR A 35 -7.09 -11.41 8.20
C THR A 35 -7.25 -10.07 7.48
N ILE A 36 -7.74 -10.07 6.24
CA ILE A 36 -8.05 -8.83 5.50
C ILE A 36 -9.24 -8.11 6.13
N GLY A 37 -10.30 -8.84 6.47
CA GLY A 37 -11.49 -8.29 7.12
C GLY A 37 -11.18 -7.62 8.46
N GLN A 38 -10.22 -8.15 9.23
CA GLN A 38 -9.76 -7.56 10.49
C GLN A 38 -9.16 -6.16 10.31
N VAL A 39 -8.55 -5.88 9.15
CA VAL A 39 -7.98 -4.57 8.87
C VAL A 39 -9.08 -3.52 8.66
N PHE A 40 -10.16 -3.88 7.98
CA PHE A 40 -11.29 -2.98 7.73
C PHE A 40 -12.24 -2.83 8.93
N PHE A 41 -12.41 -3.91 9.70
CA PHE A 41 -13.35 -4.00 10.82
C PHE A 41 -12.61 -4.45 12.09
N PRO A 42 -11.73 -3.60 12.66
CA PRO A 42 -10.94 -3.97 13.83
C PRO A 42 -11.81 -4.11 15.08
N ASN A 43 -11.36 -4.98 15.99
CA ASN A 43 -11.92 -5.18 17.32
C ASN A 43 -10.83 -4.92 18.37
N ASP A 44 -10.44 -3.65 18.51
CA ASP A 44 -9.29 -3.24 19.34
C ASP A 44 -9.64 -3.12 20.84
N GLY A 45 -10.83 -3.56 21.25
CA GLY A 45 -11.28 -3.54 22.66
C GLY A 45 -11.58 -2.15 23.22
N GLY A 46 -11.47 -1.10 22.40
CA GLY A 46 -11.76 0.29 22.80
C GLY A 46 -13.17 0.78 22.48
N GLY A 47 -13.92 0.02 21.67
CA GLY A 47 -15.28 0.35 21.27
C GLY A 47 -16.35 -0.15 22.22
N THR A 48 -17.60 0.28 21.99
CA THR A 48 -18.76 -0.24 22.71
C THR A 48 -19.04 -1.70 22.32
N SER A 49 -19.75 -2.44 23.17
CA SER A 49 -20.18 -3.82 22.85
C SER A 49 -21.02 -3.90 21.57
N SER A 50 -21.79 -2.86 21.26
CA SER A 50 -22.56 -2.74 20.03
C SER A 50 -21.67 -2.57 18.80
N GLU A 51 -20.65 -1.73 18.87
CA GLU A 51 -19.70 -1.50 17.78
C GLU A 51 -18.90 -2.78 17.49
N ALA A 52 -18.43 -3.48 18.52
CA ALA A 52 -17.77 -4.76 18.38
C ALA A 52 -18.66 -5.79 17.66
N PHE A 53 -19.95 -5.85 18.03
CA PHE A 53 -20.92 -6.74 17.38
C PHE A 53 -21.07 -6.42 15.89
N PHE A 54 -21.27 -5.14 15.51
CA PHE A 54 -21.42 -4.77 14.11
C PHE A 54 -20.15 -4.98 13.29
N ASN A 55 -18.97 -4.75 13.87
CA ASN A 55 -17.69 -5.06 13.23
C ASN A 55 -17.53 -6.58 12.99
N ASP A 56 -17.93 -7.41 13.95
CA ASP A 56 -17.91 -8.87 13.80
C ASP A 56 -18.86 -9.33 12.68
N GLN A 57 -20.08 -8.76 12.60
CA GLN A 57 -21.01 -9.07 11.54
C GLN A 57 -20.53 -8.56 10.17
N ALA A 58 -19.91 -7.39 10.12
CA ALA A 58 -19.30 -6.87 8.89
C ALA A 58 -18.16 -7.76 8.39
N ARG A 59 -17.33 -8.33 9.30
CA ARG A 59 -16.33 -9.34 8.93
C ARG A 59 -16.94 -10.63 8.41
N ASN A 60 -18.07 -11.07 8.96
CA ASN A 60 -18.80 -12.23 8.43
C ASN A 60 -19.34 -11.95 7.01
N LEU A 61 -19.84 -10.73 6.75
CA LEU A 61 -20.24 -10.32 5.40
C LEU A 61 -19.04 -10.28 4.45
N PHE A 62 -17.91 -9.75 4.90
CA PHE A 62 -16.67 -9.73 4.13
C PHE A 62 -16.20 -11.14 3.77
N LEU A 63 -16.23 -12.07 4.73
CA LEU A 63 -15.92 -13.47 4.52
C LEU A 63 -16.88 -14.10 3.50
N GLY A 64 -18.19 -13.94 3.68
CA GLY A 64 -19.20 -14.52 2.80
C GLY A 64 -19.05 -14.03 1.35
N LEU A 65 -18.98 -12.71 1.15
CA LEU A 65 -18.79 -12.12 -0.18
C LEU A 65 -17.40 -12.48 -0.78
N GLY A 66 -16.36 -12.54 0.03
CA GLY A 66 -15.04 -12.96 -0.41
C GLY A 66 -15.04 -14.39 -0.94
N LEU A 67 -15.68 -15.31 -0.23
CA LEU A 67 -15.83 -16.69 -0.68
C LEU A 67 -16.67 -16.80 -1.95
N VAL A 68 -17.77 -16.02 -2.06
CA VAL A 68 -18.56 -15.94 -3.30
C VAL A 68 -17.68 -15.57 -4.48
N LEU A 69 -16.83 -14.53 -4.36
CA LEU A 69 -15.95 -14.09 -5.44
C LEU A 69 -14.88 -15.14 -5.77
N LEU A 70 -14.38 -15.88 -4.77
CA LEU A 70 -13.42 -16.97 -5.01
C LEU A 70 -14.05 -18.16 -5.73
N GLU A 71 -15.33 -18.40 -5.50
CA GLU A 71 -16.06 -19.55 -6.04
C GLU A 71 -16.87 -19.23 -7.30
N THR A 72 -16.86 -17.97 -7.74
CA THR A 72 -17.58 -17.51 -8.94
C THR A 72 -16.58 -16.86 -9.92
N PRO A 73 -16.01 -17.66 -10.84
CA PRO A 73 -14.98 -17.17 -11.77
C PRO A 73 -15.43 -16.00 -12.67
N SER A 74 -16.73 -15.93 -12.99
CA SER A 74 -17.32 -14.83 -13.77
C SER A 74 -17.31 -13.48 -13.04
N LEU A 75 -17.13 -13.46 -11.72
CA LEU A 75 -16.99 -12.25 -10.94
C LEU A 75 -15.51 -11.90 -10.67
N PRO A 76 -15.12 -10.63 -10.79
CA PRO A 76 -13.77 -10.23 -10.47
C PRO A 76 -13.50 -10.34 -8.96
N ARG A 77 -12.38 -10.90 -8.62
CA ARG A 77 -11.92 -11.01 -7.22
C ARG A 77 -11.33 -9.68 -6.76
N THR A 78 -12.19 -8.69 -6.52
CA THR A 78 -11.77 -7.35 -6.09
C THR A 78 -12.64 -6.84 -4.94
N ILE A 79 -12.10 -5.92 -4.13
CA ILE A 79 -12.86 -5.30 -3.05
C ILE A 79 -13.97 -4.39 -3.62
N GLY A 80 -13.73 -3.74 -4.77
CA GLY A 80 -14.76 -2.99 -5.45
C GLY A 80 -15.96 -3.86 -5.86
N GLU A 81 -15.73 -5.11 -6.28
CA GLU A 81 -16.81 -6.04 -6.55
C GLU A 81 -17.53 -6.50 -5.29
N MET A 82 -16.81 -6.71 -4.17
CA MET A 82 -17.48 -6.96 -2.89
C MET A 82 -18.45 -5.83 -2.51
N LEU A 83 -18.01 -4.58 -2.69
CA LEU A 83 -18.85 -3.41 -2.44
C LEU A 83 -20.09 -3.39 -3.36
N ARG A 84 -19.91 -3.73 -4.64
CA ARG A 84 -21.05 -3.84 -5.60
C ARG A 84 -22.02 -4.97 -5.22
N GLN A 85 -21.52 -6.11 -4.78
CA GLN A 85 -22.37 -7.22 -4.32
C GLN A 85 -23.13 -6.87 -3.04
N SER A 86 -22.53 -6.10 -2.12
CA SER A 86 -23.18 -5.67 -0.86
C SER A 86 -24.37 -4.75 -1.08
N SER A 87 -24.49 -4.09 -2.25
CA SER A 87 -25.64 -3.24 -2.61
C SER A 87 -26.89 -4.03 -2.99
N GLY A 88 -26.78 -5.36 -3.13
CA GLY A 88 -27.89 -6.21 -3.57
C GLY A 88 -28.24 -6.08 -5.05
N LYS A 89 -27.50 -5.28 -5.82
CA LYS A 89 -27.69 -5.08 -7.28
C LYS A 89 -29.13 -4.78 -7.67
N GLY A 90 -29.74 -3.79 -7.02
CA GLY A 90 -31.12 -3.40 -7.28
C GLY A 90 -32.22 -4.19 -6.50
N ARG A 91 -31.81 -5.21 -5.73
CA ARG A 91 -32.67 -6.00 -4.84
C ARG A 91 -32.29 -5.77 -3.38
N SER A 92 -33.07 -6.30 -2.43
CA SER A 92 -32.56 -6.37 -1.05
C SER A 92 -31.34 -7.28 -1.00
N LEU A 93 -30.37 -6.98 -0.14
CA LEU A 93 -29.19 -7.85 0.02
C LEU A 93 -29.61 -9.27 0.39
N LYS A 94 -30.67 -9.42 1.18
CA LYS A 94 -31.23 -10.72 1.56
C LYS A 94 -31.71 -11.52 0.35
N ASP A 95 -32.48 -10.89 -0.54
CA ASP A 95 -32.99 -11.55 -1.75
C ASP A 95 -31.87 -11.86 -2.73
N HIS A 96 -30.89 -10.94 -2.86
CA HIS A 96 -29.74 -11.14 -3.71
C HIS A 96 -28.92 -12.36 -3.28
N LEU A 97 -28.51 -12.43 -2.00
CA LEU A 97 -27.70 -13.54 -1.49
C LEU A 97 -28.46 -14.86 -1.44
N SER A 98 -29.76 -14.83 -1.07
CA SER A 98 -30.61 -16.04 -1.08
C SER A 98 -30.79 -16.56 -2.50
N GLY A 99 -31.02 -15.65 -3.46
CA GLY A 99 -31.12 -15.98 -4.86
C GLY A 99 -29.85 -16.62 -5.41
N LEU A 100 -28.68 -16.05 -5.07
CA LEU A 100 -27.38 -16.59 -5.46
C LEU A 100 -27.16 -18.02 -4.95
N ILE A 101 -27.45 -18.28 -3.66
CA ILE A 101 -27.34 -19.62 -3.06
C ILE A 101 -28.25 -20.62 -3.78
N THR A 102 -29.47 -20.22 -4.09
CA THR A 102 -30.49 -21.07 -4.77
C THR A 102 -30.07 -21.35 -6.20
N GLN A 103 -29.71 -20.32 -6.96
CA GLN A 103 -29.29 -20.43 -8.35
C GLN A 103 -28.08 -21.36 -8.49
N ARG A 104 -27.05 -21.18 -7.69
CA ARG A 104 -25.84 -22.02 -7.71
C ARG A 104 -26.13 -23.47 -7.41
N ARG A 105 -27.11 -23.75 -6.53
CA ARG A 105 -27.59 -25.12 -6.26
C ARG A 105 -28.32 -25.72 -7.43
N GLU A 106 -29.18 -24.95 -8.08
CA GLU A 106 -29.96 -25.39 -9.26
C GLU A 106 -29.07 -25.64 -10.48
N GLU A 107 -28.00 -24.85 -10.65
CA GLU A 107 -26.96 -25.02 -11.68
C GLU A 107 -26.05 -26.23 -11.45
N GLY A 108 -26.18 -26.94 -10.32
CA GLY A 108 -25.36 -28.11 -9.98
C GLY A 108 -23.94 -27.76 -9.53
N ASN A 109 -23.67 -26.49 -9.28
CA ASN A 109 -22.38 -25.97 -8.78
C ASN A 109 -22.59 -25.19 -7.48
N PRO A 110 -23.00 -25.85 -6.37
CA PRO A 110 -23.31 -25.18 -5.12
C PRO A 110 -22.10 -24.48 -4.53
N LEU A 111 -22.36 -23.40 -3.78
CA LEU A 111 -21.34 -22.77 -2.97
C LEU A 111 -20.83 -23.76 -1.90
N SER A 112 -19.58 -23.63 -1.49
CA SER A 112 -19.02 -24.43 -0.41
C SER A 112 -19.78 -24.26 0.90
N ASP A 113 -19.68 -25.24 1.79
CA ASP A 113 -20.35 -25.21 3.09
C ASP A 113 -19.92 -23.97 3.89
N GLU A 114 -18.63 -23.61 3.87
CA GLU A 114 -18.11 -22.43 4.58
C GLU A 114 -18.72 -21.12 4.04
N CYS A 115 -18.89 -21.04 2.71
CA CYS A 115 -19.51 -19.89 2.08
C CYS A 115 -21.00 -19.80 2.40
N ALA A 116 -21.71 -20.90 2.23
CA ALA A 116 -23.13 -20.99 2.53
C ALA A 116 -23.41 -20.67 4.01
N ASP A 117 -22.64 -21.21 4.94
CA ASP A 117 -22.78 -20.95 6.38
C ASP A 117 -22.49 -19.47 6.73
N ALA A 118 -21.47 -18.86 6.13
CA ALA A 118 -21.16 -17.45 6.36
C ALA A 118 -22.31 -16.55 5.89
N LEU A 119 -22.90 -16.83 4.73
CA LEU A 119 -24.04 -16.10 4.21
C LEU A 119 -25.31 -16.36 5.01
N GLN A 120 -25.60 -17.61 5.39
CA GLN A 120 -26.80 -17.95 6.18
C GLN A 120 -26.81 -17.32 7.56
N ARG A 121 -25.64 -17.23 8.22
CA ARG A 121 -25.52 -16.49 9.51
C ARG A 121 -25.94 -15.04 9.36
N LEU A 122 -25.60 -14.39 8.24
CA LEU A 122 -26.03 -13.02 7.97
C LEU A 122 -27.53 -12.95 7.68
N LEU A 123 -28.05 -13.85 6.85
CA LEU A 123 -29.46 -13.89 6.44
C LEU A 123 -30.41 -14.20 7.59
N SER A 124 -29.93 -14.81 8.69
CA SER A 124 -30.71 -15.05 9.90
C SER A 124 -30.97 -13.78 10.74
N ASN A 125 -30.27 -12.68 10.47
CA ASN A 125 -30.49 -11.42 11.15
C ASN A 125 -31.81 -10.76 10.70
N SER A 126 -32.38 -9.92 11.58
CA SER A 126 -33.51 -9.07 11.20
C SER A 126 -33.09 -8.05 10.13
N GLU A 127 -34.03 -7.55 9.33
CA GLU A 127 -33.75 -6.56 8.28
C GLU A 127 -33.09 -5.30 8.79
N ASN A 128 -33.50 -4.81 9.97
CA ASN A 128 -32.90 -3.64 10.60
C ASN A 128 -31.45 -3.90 11.01
N THR A 129 -31.17 -5.09 11.56
CA THR A 129 -29.79 -5.48 11.90
C THR A 129 -28.94 -5.62 10.66
N LEU A 130 -29.46 -6.27 9.61
CA LEU A 130 -28.76 -6.45 8.35
C LEU A 130 -28.44 -5.11 7.70
N SER A 131 -29.37 -4.15 7.68
CA SER A 131 -29.12 -2.79 7.17
C SER A 131 -27.99 -2.09 7.91
N SER A 132 -27.94 -2.23 9.24
CA SER A 132 -26.87 -1.68 10.08
C SER A 132 -25.53 -2.37 9.81
N VAL A 133 -25.52 -3.69 9.59
CA VAL A 133 -24.32 -4.46 9.20
C VAL A 133 -23.80 -3.98 7.85
N VAL A 134 -24.68 -3.81 6.86
CA VAL A 134 -24.31 -3.30 5.53
C VAL A 134 -23.73 -1.89 5.62
N ALA A 135 -24.33 -1.02 6.43
CA ALA A 135 -23.81 0.33 6.65
C ALA A 135 -22.37 0.30 7.26
N THR A 136 -22.17 -0.56 8.27
CA THR A 136 -20.86 -0.76 8.89
C THR A 136 -19.83 -1.33 7.90
N PHE A 137 -20.27 -2.30 7.09
CA PHE A 137 -19.44 -2.92 6.05
C PHE A 137 -19.02 -1.90 4.97
N ASN A 138 -19.96 -1.11 4.47
CA ASN A 138 -19.71 -0.17 3.40
C ASN A 138 -18.82 0.99 3.83
N ALA A 139 -18.88 1.44 5.07
CA ALA A 139 -18.18 2.63 5.54
C ALA A 139 -16.67 2.64 5.18
N PRO A 140 -15.85 1.65 5.55
CA PRO A 140 -14.43 1.63 5.18
C PRO A 140 -14.18 1.26 3.72
N LEU A 141 -15.14 0.62 3.04
CA LEU A 141 -15.01 0.15 1.66
C LEU A 141 -15.49 1.18 0.61
N THR A 142 -16.17 2.24 1.03
CA THR A 142 -16.67 3.29 0.10
C THR A 142 -15.58 3.89 -0.78
N ILE A 143 -14.33 3.89 -0.32
CA ILE A 143 -13.18 4.35 -1.11
C ILE A 143 -13.03 3.60 -2.44
N PHE A 144 -13.43 2.32 -2.50
CA PHE A 144 -13.39 1.49 -3.70
C PHE A 144 -14.56 1.76 -4.68
N ALA A 145 -15.46 2.69 -4.35
CA ALA A 145 -16.43 3.23 -5.28
C ALA A 145 -15.81 4.30 -6.22
N ASP A 146 -14.65 4.87 -5.84
CA ASP A 146 -13.88 5.72 -6.74
C ASP A 146 -13.30 4.87 -7.88
N ALA A 147 -13.59 5.24 -9.13
CA ALA A 147 -13.24 4.45 -10.30
C ALA A 147 -11.72 4.24 -10.46
N VAL A 148 -10.92 5.24 -10.08
CA VAL A 148 -9.44 5.15 -10.16
C VAL A 148 -8.91 4.20 -9.09
N VAL A 149 -9.46 4.25 -7.88
CA VAL A 149 -9.12 3.32 -6.79
C VAL A 149 -9.53 1.90 -7.16
N ASP A 150 -10.75 1.70 -7.69
CA ASP A 150 -11.25 0.37 -8.13
C ASP A 150 -10.34 -0.20 -9.23
N ALA A 151 -9.99 0.60 -10.24
CA ALA A 151 -9.08 0.18 -11.29
C ALA A 151 -7.67 -0.14 -10.76
N ALA A 152 -7.12 0.71 -9.88
CA ALA A 152 -5.79 0.50 -9.29
C ALA A 152 -5.71 -0.73 -8.39
N THR A 153 -6.86 -1.21 -7.88
CA THR A 153 -6.95 -2.39 -7.02
C THR A 153 -7.57 -3.61 -7.71
N SER A 154 -7.68 -3.59 -9.04
CA SER A 154 -8.35 -4.66 -9.81
C SER A 154 -7.42 -5.77 -10.32
N ALA A 155 -6.11 -5.56 -10.34
CA ALA A 155 -5.11 -6.51 -10.85
C ALA A 155 -3.75 -6.27 -10.17
N ASP A 156 -2.74 -7.08 -10.51
CA ASP A 156 -1.39 -6.98 -9.95
C ASP A 156 -0.35 -6.74 -11.03
N ASP A 157 0.31 -5.59 -10.99
CA ASP A 157 1.52 -5.31 -11.75
C ASP A 157 2.78 -5.63 -10.89
N PHE A 158 2.63 -5.80 -9.59
CA PHE A 158 3.65 -6.23 -8.63
C PHE A 158 3.02 -6.98 -7.46
N ARG A 159 3.85 -7.80 -6.77
CA ARG A 159 3.43 -8.56 -5.60
C ARG A 159 4.21 -8.14 -4.37
N LEU A 160 3.53 -7.99 -3.23
CA LEU A 160 4.14 -7.60 -1.96
C LEU A 160 5.06 -8.68 -1.37
N GLU A 161 4.81 -9.95 -1.66
CA GLU A 161 5.66 -11.09 -1.26
C GLU A 161 7.04 -11.12 -1.94
N ASP A 162 7.18 -10.37 -3.05
CA ASP A 162 8.42 -10.35 -3.81
C ASP A 162 9.49 -9.39 -3.27
N VAL A 163 9.14 -8.49 -2.34
CA VAL A 163 10.05 -7.44 -1.85
C VAL A 163 11.33 -7.98 -1.20
N ARG A 164 11.29 -9.23 -0.70
CA ARG A 164 12.46 -9.94 -0.16
C ARG A 164 13.10 -10.93 -1.13
N ARG A 165 12.47 -11.19 -2.29
CA ARG A 165 12.89 -12.18 -3.28
C ARG A 165 13.62 -11.56 -4.47
N ARG A 166 13.19 -10.39 -4.90
CA ARG A 166 13.78 -9.66 -6.03
C ARG A 166 13.96 -8.18 -5.73
N ARG A 167 14.92 -7.56 -6.42
CA ARG A 167 15.17 -6.11 -6.28
C ARG A 167 14.00 -5.34 -6.88
N MET A 168 13.28 -4.61 -6.05
CA MET A 168 12.18 -3.77 -6.48
C MET A 168 12.02 -2.57 -5.56
N SER A 169 11.42 -1.51 -6.07
CA SER A 169 10.98 -0.35 -5.28
C SER A 169 9.51 -0.10 -5.61
N VAL A 170 8.71 0.07 -4.58
CA VAL A 170 7.30 0.43 -4.69
C VAL A 170 7.09 1.77 -4.01
N TYR A 171 6.60 2.74 -4.76
CA TYR A 171 6.23 4.06 -4.25
C TYR A 171 4.72 4.13 -4.11
N VAL A 172 4.23 4.25 -2.88
CA VAL A 172 2.81 4.51 -2.60
C VAL A 172 2.62 6.02 -2.57
N ARG A 173 1.87 6.56 -3.52
CA ARG A 173 1.71 8.00 -3.74
C ARG A 173 0.27 8.41 -3.48
N ILE A 174 0.06 9.17 -2.41
CA ILE A 174 -1.26 9.67 -2.02
C ILE A 174 -1.19 11.19 -1.93
N PRO A 175 -2.05 11.92 -2.65
CA PRO A 175 -2.14 13.37 -2.50
C PRO A 175 -2.57 13.76 -1.08
N PRO A 176 -2.04 14.85 -0.50
CA PRO A 176 -2.34 15.26 0.88
C PRO A 176 -3.84 15.41 1.16
N ASN A 177 -4.61 15.93 0.21
CA ASN A 177 -6.06 16.10 0.32
C ASN A 177 -6.85 14.77 0.31
N ARG A 178 -6.22 13.66 -0.06
CA ARG A 178 -6.83 12.32 -0.09
C ARG A 178 -6.35 11.41 1.05
N LEU A 179 -5.37 11.83 1.86
CA LEU A 179 -4.77 10.99 2.92
C LEU A 179 -5.81 10.44 3.91
N ALA A 180 -6.76 11.26 4.34
CA ALA A 180 -7.79 10.80 5.27
C ALA A 180 -8.64 9.67 4.68
N ASN A 181 -9.02 9.78 3.41
CA ASN A 181 -9.81 8.78 2.71
C ASN A 181 -8.99 7.51 2.39
N ALA A 182 -7.68 7.67 2.18
CA ALA A 182 -6.78 6.58 1.83
C ALA A 182 -6.40 5.68 3.03
N ARG A 183 -6.67 6.09 4.27
CA ARG A 183 -6.27 5.34 5.49
C ARG A 183 -6.62 3.86 5.46
N PRO A 184 -7.85 3.44 5.11
CA PRO A 184 -8.19 2.02 5.06
C PRO A 184 -7.33 1.23 4.06
N LEU A 185 -7.09 1.83 2.88
CA LEU A 185 -6.27 1.24 1.82
C LEU A 185 -4.80 1.15 2.22
N LEU A 186 -4.25 2.21 2.84
CA LEU A 186 -2.87 2.22 3.35
C LEU A 186 -2.67 1.21 4.47
N ASN A 187 -3.63 1.14 5.41
CA ASN A 187 -3.58 0.17 6.48
C ASN A 187 -3.59 -1.27 5.92
N LEU A 188 -4.43 -1.54 4.93
CA LEU A 188 -4.46 -2.84 4.26
C LEU A 188 -3.13 -3.13 3.55
N PHE A 189 -2.58 -2.16 2.80
CA PHE A 189 -1.33 -2.33 2.07
C PHE A 189 -0.18 -2.71 3.01
N PHE A 190 0.03 -1.96 4.09
CA PHE A 190 1.09 -2.24 5.04
C PHE A 190 0.84 -3.51 5.86
N SER A 191 -0.42 -3.79 6.22
CA SER A 191 -0.79 -5.02 6.93
C SER A 191 -0.49 -6.25 6.09
N GLN A 192 -0.83 -6.24 4.80
CA GLN A 192 -0.50 -7.34 3.90
C GLN A 192 1.00 -7.43 3.63
N LEU A 193 1.69 -6.30 3.44
CA LEU A 193 3.14 -6.31 3.23
C LEU A 193 3.85 -6.98 4.41
N VAL A 194 3.50 -6.62 5.64
CA VAL A 194 4.07 -7.24 6.84
C VAL A 194 3.66 -8.71 6.94
N SER A 195 2.37 -9.04 6.85
CA SER A 195 1.85 -10.40 7.00
C SER A 195 2.47 -11.37 5.99
N LEU A 196 2.55 -11.01 4.72
CA LEU A 196 3.12 -11.86 3.67
C LEU A 196 4.64 -12.06 3.82
N ASN A 197 5.33 -11.10 4.42
CA ASN A 197 6.77 -11.13 4.57
C ASN A 197 7.26 -11.57 5.97
N THR A 198 6.36 -11.96 6.87
CA THR A 198 6.71 -12.50 8.19
C THR A 198 6.32 -13.96 8.36
N GLN A 199 5.96 -14.66 7.28
CA GLN A 199 5.58 -16.08 7.31
C GLN A 199 6.77 -17.03 7.44
N ALA A 200 7.94 -16.64 6.91
CA ALA A 200 9.15 -17.44 6.95
C ALA A 200 10.38 -16.57 7.25
N LEU A 201 11.28 -17.09 8.06
CA LEU A 201 12.57 -16.47 8.33
C LEU A 201 13.52 -16.66 7.12
N PRO A 202 14.51 -15.76 6.92
CA PRO A 202 15.49 -15.90 5.84
C PRO A 202 16.26 -17.21 5.84
N GLU A 203 16.47 -17.79 7.03
CA GLU A 203 17.16 -19.07 7.21
C GLU A 203 16.31 -20.27 6.73
N GLN A 204 14.97 -20.11 6.71
CA GLN A 204 14.02 -21.16 6.31
C GLN A 204 13.80 -21.21 4.80
N ASP A 205 13.95 -20.08 4.10
CA ASP A 205 13.78 -20.00 2.64
C ASP A 205 14.96 -19.24 2.01
N PRO A 206 15.85 -19.94 1.30
CA PRO A 206 17.02 -19.34 0.65
C PRO A 206 16.68 -18.28 -0.43
N LYS A 207 15.41 -18.20 -0.86
CA LYS A 207 14.94 -17.17 -1.81
C LYS A 207 14.75 -15.81 -1.14
N LEU A 208 14.64 -15.74 0.18
CA LEU A 208 14.44 -14.52 0.95
C LEU A 208 15.78 -13.80 1.21
N LYS A 209 16.46 -13.41 0.14
CA LYS A 209 17.85 -12.91 0.18
C LYS A 209 17.95 -11.42 0.42
N LEU A 210 16.89 -10.66 0.15
CA LEU A 210 16.94 -9.22 0.16
C LEU A 210 16.35 -8.66 1.45
N GLN A 211 16.91 -7.55 1.88
CA GLN A 211 16.34 -6.73 2.93
C GLN A 211 15.37 -5.73 2.28
N CYS A 212 14.17 -5.61 2.84
CA CYS A 212 13.19 -4.61 2.46
C CYS A 212 13.23 -3.47 3.47
N LEU A 213 13.41 -2.23 2.98
CA LEU A 213 13.29 -1.01 3.78
C LEU A 213 11.90 -0.38 3.54
N LEU A 214 11.10 -0.28 4.59
CA LEU A 214 9.84 0.45 4.60
C LEU A 214 10.13 1.89 5.01
N VAL A 215 10.04 2.80 4.04
CA VAL A 215 10.20 4.25 4.30
C VAL A 215 8.81 4.84 4.51
N ASN A 216 8.50 5.16 5.75
CA ASN A 216 7.22 5.76 6.14
C ASN A 216 7.43 7.26 6.35
N ASP A 217 7.41 8.00 5.26
CA ASP A 217 7.44 9.46 5.29
C ASP A 217 6.08 9.99 5.77
N GLU A 218 6.08 10.93 6.71
CA GLU A 218 4.87 11.42 7.37
C GLU A 218 4.02 10.29 8.00
N PHE A 219 4.66 9.42 8.80
CA PHE A 219 4.05 8.21 9.36
C PHE A 219 2.69 8.46 10.04
N THR A 220 2.56 9.55 10.78
CA THR A 220 1.33 9.88 11.51
C THR A 220 0.15 10.29 10.61
N ALA A 221 0.44 10.74 9.37
CA ALA A 221 -0.60 11.12 8.41
C ALA A 221 -1.41 9.92 7.89
N MET A 222 -0.80 8.73 7.90
CA MET A 222 -1.48 7.48 7.54
C MET A 222 -2.55 7.05 8.57
N GLY A 223 -2.60 7.68 9.74
CA GLY A 223 -3.40 7.24 10.87
C GLY A 223 -2.79 6.01 11.57
N ARG A 224 -3.59 5.30 12.35
CA ARG A 224 -3.12 4.13 13.09
C ARG A 224 -2.94 2.93 12.16
N VAL A 225 -1.72 2.47 12.01
CA VAL A 225 -1.34 1.22 11.33
C VAL A 225 -0.79 0.25 12.37
N GLY A 226 -1.70 -0.40 13.11
CA GLY A 226 -1.37 -1.19 14.29
C GLY A 226 -0.39 -2.33 14.02
N VAL A 227 -0.38 -2.90 12.81
CA VAL A 227 0.57 -3.95 12.44
C VAL A 227 2.01 -3.46 12.42
N ILE A 228 2.28 -2.20 12.03
CA ILE A 228 3.64 -1.66 12.00
C ILE A 228 4.16 -1.49 13.43
N THR A 229 3.38 -0.92 14.33
CA THR A 229 3.81 -0.69 15.72
C THR A 229 3.99 -2.00 16.49
N SER A 230 3.06 -2.95 16.33
CA SER A 230 3.15 -4.26 16.99
C SER A 230 4.27 -5.13 16.43
N ALA A 231 4.57 -5.02 15.14
CA ALA A 231 5.60 -5.81 14.49
C ALA A 231 7.01 -5.22 14.60
N ALA A 232 7.16 -3.94 14.95
CA ALA A 232 8.46 -3.23 14.98
C ALA A 232 9.55 -4.00 15.74
N ALA A 233 9.19 -4.68 16.83
CA ALA A 233 10.14 -5.43 17.65
C ALA A 233 10.75 -6.66 16.95
N PHE A 234 10.06 -7.28 15.98
CA PHE A 234 10.51 -8.53 15.35
C PHE A 234 10.77 -8.44 13.84
N LEU A 235 10.35 -7.37 13.16
CA LEU A 235 10.53 -7.19 11.72
C LEU A 235 11.98 -7.38 11.26
N ALA A 236 12.93 -6.97 12.11
CA ALA A 236 14.35 -7.08 11.82
C ALA A 236 14.80 -8.52 11.54
N GLY A 237 14.25 -9.51 12.27
CA GLY A 237 14.53 -10.93 12.06
C GLY A 237 14.03 -11.44 10.70
N TYR A 238 13.01 -10.80 10.13
CA TYR A 238 12.46 -11.12 8.82
C TYR A 238 13.07 -10.31 7.67
N ASN A 239 14.20 -9.65 7.87
CA ASN A 239 14.80 -8.75 6.88
C ASN A 239 13.89 -7.59 6.44
N LEU A 240 12.98 -7.15 7.30
CA LEU A 240 12.22 -5.93 7.14
C LEU A 240 12.81 -4.84 8.05
N ARG A 241 13.06 -3.67 7.51
CA ARG A 241 13.58 -2.50 8.25
C ARG A 241 12.60 -1.36 8.12
N LEU A 242 12.39 -0.66 9.25
CA LEU A 242 11.56 0.54 9.28
C LEU A 242 12.46 1.79 9.25
N LEU A 243 12.11 2.73 8.42
CA LEU A 243 12.56 4.12 8.50
C LEU A 243 11.31 4.98 8.65
N THR A 244 11.04 5.42 9.87
CA THR A 244 9.84 6.17 10.21
C THR A 244 10.19 7.62 10.42
N VAL A 245 9.50 8.52 9.71
CA VAL A 245 9.67 9.96 9.83
C VAL A 245 8.45 10.54 10.54
N VAL A 246 8.71 11.31 11.61
CA VAL A 246 7.69 12.03 12.37
C VAL A 246 8.15 13.47 12.58
N GLN A 247 7.23 14.43 12.61
CA GLN A 247 7.58 15.84 12.80
C GLN A 247 7.72 16.21 14.27
N ALA A 248 6.97 15.54 15.16
CA ALA A 248 7.03 15.71 16.61
C ALA A 248 6.51 14.44 17.30
N MET A 249 7.00 14.17 18.50
CA MET A 249 6.53 13.02 19.30
C MET A 249 5.06 13.17 19.71
N SER A 250 4.58 14.40 19.92
CA SER A 250 3.17 14.68 20.20
C SER A 250 2.21 14.18 19.12
N GLN A 251 2.61 14.21 17.83
CA GLN A 251 1.80 13.65 16.74
C GLN A 251 1.72 12.13 16.82
N LEU A 252 2.80 11.47 17.23
CA LEU A 252 2.81 10.03 17.44
C LEU A 252 1.94 9.64 18.63
N ASP A 253 2.04 10.40 19.74
CA ASP A 253 1.19 10.25 20.93
C ASP A 253 -0.30 10.41 20.60
N ALA A 254 -0.66 11.36 19.73
CA ALA A 254 -2.04 11.59 19.32
C ALA A 254 -2.65 10.42 18.54
N VAL A 255 -1.86 9.70 17.75
CA VAL A 255 -2.32 8.58 16.91
C VAL A 255 -2.32 7.26 17.67
N TYR A 256 -1.28 7.00 18.47
CA TYR A 256 -1.04 5.69 19.10
C TYR A 256 -1.22 5.68 20.61
N GLY A 257 -1.30 6.86 21.24
CA GLY A 257 -1.26 7.00 22.70
C GLY A 257 0.17 6.97 23.25
N ASP A 258 0.40 7.64 24.38
CA ASP A 258 1.73 7.86 24.97
C ASP A 258 2.55 6.58 25.15
N LYS A 259 1.91 5.51 25.64
CA LYS A 259 2.61 4.24 25.93
C LYS A 259 3.09 3.52 24.66
N GLU A 260 2.20 3.39 23.65
CA GLU A 260 2.53 2.70 22.40
C GLU A 260 3.52 3.51 21.58
N ALA A 261 3.36 4.84 21.52
CA ALA A 261 4.28 5.74 20.86
C ALA A 261 5.71 5.65 21.42
N ARG A 262 5.86 5.63 22.73
CA ARG A 262 7.17 5.44 23.40
C ARG A 262 7.77 4.07 23.13
N THR A 263 6.97 3.00 23.23
CA THR A 263 7.44 1.65 22.91
C THR A 263 7.90 1.58 21.47
N PHE A 264 7.16 2.18 20.55
CA PHE A 264 7.51 2.23 19.13
C PHE A 264 8.82 2.99 18.90
N ALA A 265 8.99 4.17 19.51
CA ALA A 265 10.21 4.95 19.39
C ALA A 265 11.44 4.21 19.97
N THR A 266 11.30 3.52 21.12
CA THR A 266 12.39 2.75 21.74
C THR A 266 12.76 1.49 20.95
N ASN A 267 11.88 0.95 20.13
CA ASN A 267 12.20 -0.17 19.23
C ASN A 267 13.06 0.24 18.01
N HIS A 268 13.36 1.54 17.85
CA HIS A 268 14.25 2.04 16.82
C HIS A 268 15.65 2.26 17.42
N GLY A 269 16.55 1.31 17.19
CA GLY A 269 17.94 1.40 17.69
C GLY A 269 18.79 2.52 17.07
N LEU A 270 18.31 3.13 15.98
CA LEU A 270 18.89 4.32 15.36
C LEU A 270 17.84 5.44 15.34
N GLN A 271 18.19 6.59 15.92
CA GLN A 271 17.36 7.79 15.91
C GLN A 271 18.14 8.96 15.35
N ILE A 272 17.53 9.69 14.42
CA ILE A 272 18.11 10.90 13.82
C ILE A 272 17.26 12.08 14.26
N LEU A 273 17.85 12.97 15.07
CA LEU A 273 17.18 14.09 15.68
C LEU A 273 17.57 15.39 14.98
N TYR A 274 16.57 16.13 14.58
CA TYR A 274 16.69 17.47 14.03
C TYR A 274 16.35 18.52 15.10
N ALA A 275 16.55 19.81 14.80
CA ALA A 275 16.15 20.89 15.68
C ALA A 275 14.63 20.80 15.97
N PRO A 276 14.22 20.51 17.22
CA PRO A 276 12.81 20.34 17.56
C PRO A 276 12.10 21.69 17.64
N ARG A 277 10.81 21.72 17.28
CA ARG A 277 9.95 22.90 17.46
C ARG A 277 9.34 22.92 18.87
N GLU A 278 8.98 21.76 19.40
CA GLU A 278 8.35 21.62 20.71
C GLU A 278 9.39 21.64 21.84
N GLN A 279 9.00 22.24 22.97
CA GLN A 279 9.89 22.30 24.15
C GLN A 279 10.04 20.90 24.76
N ARG A 280 8.98 20.13 24.83
CA ARG A 280 8.99 18.75 25.35
C ARG A 280 10.00 17.88 24.61
N ASP A 281 9.99 17.94 23.28
CA ASP A 281 10.95 17.17 22.45
C ASP A 281 12.40 17.66 22.70
N ALA A 282 12.60 18.97 22.84
CA ALA A 282 13.94 19.52 23.15
C ALA A 282 14.46 19.03 24.50
N ASP A 283 13.61 19.01 25.53
CA ASP A 283 13.96 18.54 26.87
C ASP A 283 14.27 17.03 26.85
N GLU A 284 13.46 16.24 26.17
CA GLU A 284 13.62 14.80 26.03
C GLU A 284 14.92 14.44 25.29
N TYR A 285 15.18 15.09 24.14
CA TYR A 285 16.40 14.88 23.36
C TYR A 285 17.66 15.28 24.13
N SER A 286 17.61 16.38 24.86
CA SER A 286 18.71 16.80 25.75
C SER A 286 18.97 15.76 26.83
N ALA A 287 17.93 15.22 27.45
CA ALA A 287 18.04 14.17 28.47
C ALA A 287 18.62 12.87 27.89
N MET A 288 18.22 12.47 26.67
CA MET A 288 18.73 11.27 25.97
C MET A 288 20.24 11.34 25.69
N LEU A 289 20.80 12.54 25.44
CA LEU A 289 22.23 12.70 25.20
C LEU A 289 23.06 12.57 26.47
N GLY A 290 22.44 12.73 27.63
CA GLY A 290 23.12 12.66 28.92
C GLY A 290 23.87 13.94 29.30
N HIS A 291 24.76 13.80 30.26
CA HIS A 291 25.47 14.92 30.90
C HIS A 291 26.99 14.66 30.94
N PHE A 292 27.75 15.73 31.01
CA PHE A 292 29.17 15.69 31.31
C PHE A 292 29.52 16.65 32.45
N THR A 293 30.68 16.50 33.01
CA THR A 293 31.19 17.39 34.06
C THR A 293 31.94 18.54 33.43
N GLU A 294 31.45 19.76 33.56
CA GLU A 294 32.13 20.98 33.14
C GLU A 294 32.83 21.64 34.33
N ARG A 295 34.05 22.12 34.13
CA ARG A 295 34.76 22.91 35.13
C ARG A 295 34.47 24.38 34.94
N ALA A 296 33.66 24.93 35.83
CA ALA A 296 33.34 26.35 35.87
C ALA A 296 34.40 27.08 36.71
N THR A 297 35.03 28.09 36.14
CA THR A 297 35.99 28.94 36.85
C THR A 297 35.33 30.29 37.16
N SER A 298 35.10 30.56 38.44
CA SER A 298 34.63 31.85 38.91
C SER A 298 35.82 32.71 39.39
N ARG A 299 35.93 33.90 38.85
CA ARG A 299 36.93 34.88 39.28
C ARG A 299 36.25 36.00 40.06
N GLY A 300 36.48 36.02 41.37
CA GLY A 300 36.10 37.11 42.24
C GLY A 300 37.26 38.12 42.38
N ARG A 301 36.98 39.42 42.18
CA ARG A 301 37.92 40.52 42.45
C ARG A 301 37.34 41.39 43.56
N SER A 302 37.91 41.32 44.75
CA SER A 302 37.58 42.18 45.88
C SER A 302 38.61 43.30 46.01
N ARG A 303 38.17 44.57 46.04
CA ARG A 303 38.96 45.73 46.39
C ARG A 303 38.57 46.21 47.76
N SER A 304 39.52 46.14 48.71
CA SER A 304 39.38 46.79 50.02
C SER A 304 39.67 48.29 49.90
N PHE A 305 38.78 49.14 50.42
CA PHE A 305 38.84 50.59 50.37
C PHE A 305 39.51 51.20 51.59
N SER A 306 40.21 50.40 52.42
CA SER A 306 40.96 50.88 53.55
C SER A 306 42.46 51.03 53.14
N GLY A 307 42.95 52.21 53.09
CA GLY A 307 44.25 52.81 53.00
C GLY A 307 45.49 52.13 52.50
N HIS A 308 45.54 50.86 52.32
CA HIS A 308 46.58 50.09 51.66
C HIS A 308 45.95 49.13 50.62
N GLY A 309 45.86 49.57 49.37
CA GLY A 309 45.16 48.92 48.28
C GLY A 309 45.70 47.53 47.98
N SER A 310 45.25 46.52 48.70
CA SER A 310 45.41 45.13 48.30
C SER A 310 44.18 44.65 47.52
N SER A 311 44.38 44.24 46.25
CA SER A 311 43.35 43.57 45.49
C SER A 311 43.56 42.05 45.61
N THR A 312 42.64 41.36 46.22
CA THR A 312 42.64 39.90 46.29
C THR A 312 41.84 39.36 45.09
N VAL A 313 42.50 38.54 44.28
CA VAL A 313 41.85 37.79 43.21
C VAL A 313 41.65 36.37 43.71
N SER A 314 40.39 35.98 43.93
CA SER A 314 40.05 34.59 44.24
C SER A 314 39.64 33.89 42.94
N ARG A 315 40.20 32.74 42.68
CA ARG A 315 39.84 31.86 41.60
C ARG A 315 39.22 30.61 42.22
N ASN A 316 37.93 30.43 42.01
CA ASN A 316 37.18 29.25 42.47
C ASN A 316 36.91 28.36 41.26
N GLU A 317 37.34 27.12 41.30
CA GLU A 317 37.02 26.10 40.30
C GLU A 317 35.95 25.19 40.93
N SER A 318 34.82 25.06 40.27
CA SER A 318 33.74 24.16 40.66
C SER A 318 33.41 23.23 39.52
N GLU A 319 33.19 21.97 39.82
CA GLU A 319 32.71 21.01 38.85
C GLU A 319 31.18 21.07 38.81
N GLN A 320 30.61 21.33 37.61
CA GLN A 320 29.17 21.41 37.42
C GLN A 320 28.73 20.37 36.40
N ARG A 321 27.60 19.69 36.69
CA ARG A 321 26.98 18.79 35.77
C ARG A 321 26.23 19.61 34.71
N ARG A 322 26.59 19.42 33.44
CA ARG A 322 25.95 20.09 32.29
C ARG A 322 25.43 19.05 31.30
N ALA A 323 24.26 19.27 30.72
CA ALA A 323 23.78 18.48 29.59
C ALA A 323 24.75 18.59 28.42
N LEU A 324 24.92 17.49 27.66
CA LEU A 324 25.79 17.48 26.48
C LEU A 324 25.37 18.52 25.44
N LEU A 325 24.05 18.65 25.24
CA LEU A 325 23.38 19.77 24.55
C LEU A 325 22.18 20.19 25.42
N LEU A 326 22.12 21.47 25.76
CA LEU A 326 20.95 22.02 26.45
C LEU A 326 19.75 22.01 25.51
N PRO A 327 18.50 21.95 26.02
CA PRO A 327 17.29 22.03 25.20
C PRO A 327 17.28 23.22 24.23
N GLN A 328 17.77 24.37 24.69
CA GLN A 328 17.89 25.56 23.86
C GLN A 328 18.93 25.37 22.74
N GLU A 329 20.10 24.82 23.05
CA GLU A 329 21.15 24.53 22.06
C GLU A 329 20.66 23.52 21.01
N PHE A 330 19.75 22.60 21.39
CA PHE A 330 19.11 21.70 20.45
C PHE A 330 18.20 22.46 19.46
N LYS A 331 17.41 23.41 19.95
CA LYS A 331 16.56 24.27 19.08
C LYS A 331 17.40 25.15 18.16
N GLU A 332 18.59 25.55 18.61
CA GLU A 332 19.54 26.39 17.86
C GLU A 332 20.47 25.57 16.93
N LEU A 333 20.26 24.26 16.81
CA LEU A 333 21.09 23.38 15.98
C LEU A 333 21.14 23.80 14.49
N GLY A 334 20.11 24.52 14.04
CA GLY A 334 20.00 25.04 12.69
C GLY A 334 19.56 24.02 11.64
N GLY A 335 19.45 24.47 10.41
CA GLY A 335 18.97 23.65 9.28
C GLY A 335 19.98 22.66 8.72
N GLU A 336 21.26 22.79 9.05
CA GLU A 336 22.35 22.02 8.45
C GLU A 336 22.86 20.86 9.32
N ARG A 337 22.51 20.84 10.61
CA ARG A 337 23.03 19.86 11.56
C ARG A 337 21.94 18.89 12.01
N MET A 338 22.39 17.73 12.46
CA MET A 338 21.54 16.69 13.06
C MET A 338 22.33 15.97 14.15
N VAL A 339 21.61 15.35 15.08
CA VAL A 339 22.20 14.45 16.08
C VAL A 339 21.75 13.04 15.77
N VAL A 340 22.68 12.10 15.73
CA VAL A 340 22.41 10.69 15.53
C VAL A 340 22.67 9.97 16.84
N ILE A 341 21.66 9.26 17.32
CA ILE A 341 21.75 8.36 18.47
C ILE A 341 21.67 6.94 17.94
N PHE A 342 22.67 6.15 18.23
CA PHE A 342 22.72 4.75 17.85
C PHE A 342 23.02 3.90 19.07
N GLU A 343 22.34 2.78 19.23
CA GLU A 343 22.54 1.87 20.37
C GLU A 343 24.00 1.50 20.56
N ASN A 344 24.45 1.52 21.83
CA ASN A 344 25.82 1.21 22.23
C ASN A 344 26.91 2.13 21.65
N CYS A 345 26.53 3.27 21.08
CA CYS A 345 27.45 4.27 20.55
C CYS A 345 27.29 5.63 21.25
N LYS A 346 28.35 6.42 21.29
CA LYS A 346 28.21 7.80 21.70
C LYS A 346 27.42 8.60 20.67
N PRO A 347 26.61 9.58 21.09
CA PRO A 347 25.90 10.44 20.17
C PRO A 347 26.84 11.11 19.15
N ILE A 348 26.40 11.23 17.92
CA ILE A 348 27.16 11.80 16.81
C ILE A 348 26.48 13.11 16.37
N LEU A 349 27.23 14.21 16.42
CA LEU A 349 26.78 15.44 15.76
C LEU A 349 27.24 15.40 14.30
N GLY A 350 26.27 15.38 13.38
CA GLY A 350 26.51 15.27 11.94
C GLY A 350 25.95 16.45 11.16
N GLU A 351 26.36 16.54 9.91
CA GLU A 351 25.80 17.46 8.92
C GLU A 351 24.78 16.74 8.04
N LYS A 352 23.69 17.46 7.67
CA LYS A 352 22.66 16.92 6.79
C LYS A 352 23.17 16.81 5.36
N ILE A 353 22.92 15.66 4.76
CA ILE A 353 23.22 15.42 3.34
C ILE A 353 22.29 16.30 2.49
N ARG A 354 22.87 17.01 1.52
CA ARG A 354 22.18 17.74 0.47
C ARG A 354 22.35 16.98 -0.85
N TYR A 355 21.51 15.96 -1.09
CA TYR A 355 21.64 15.05 -2.23
C TYR A 355 21.84 15.77 -3.57
N TYR A 356 21.16 16.92 -3.77
CA TYR A 356 21.24 17.73 -4.98
C TYR A 356 22.56 18.53 -5.12
N ARG A 357 23.44 18.53 -4.11
CA ARG A 357 24.79 19.12 -4.13
C ARG A 357 25.89 18.07 -4.01
N ASP A 358 25.54 16.88 -3.56
CA ASP A 358 26.50 15.80 -3.34
C ASP A 358 26.71 15.00 -4.64
N LYS A 359 27.95 14.96 -5.13
CA LYS A 359 28.31 14.27 -6.38
C LYS A 359 28.00 12.78 -6.33
N ALA A 360 28.11 12.13 -5.17
CA ALA A 360 27.84 10.70 -5.03
C ALA A 360 26.36 10.38 -5.26
N PHE A 361 25.45 11.28 -4.89
CA PHE A 361 24.02 11.12 -5.16
C PHE A 361 23.65 11.57 -6.57
N MET A 362 24.17 12.72 -7.01
CA MET A 362 23.86 13.26 -8.34
C MET A 362 24.32 12.34 -9.48
N SER A 363 25.46 11.66 -9.33
CA SER A 363 25.96 10.71 -10.34
C SER A 363 25.12 9.43 -10.45
N ARG A 364 24.23 9.16 -9.48
CA ARG A 364 23.34 8.00 -9.42
C ARG A 364 21.89 8.35 -9.73
N LEU A 365 21.60 9.63 -9.93
CA LEU A 365 20.25 10.09 -10.22
C LEU A 365 19.87 9.64 -11.63
N LEU A 366 18.78 8.89 -11.71
CA LEU A 366 18.20 8.44 -12.98
C LEU A 366 16.94 9.25 -13.26
N PRO A 367 16.50 9.34 -14.52
CA PRO A 367 15.20 9.91 -14.87
C PRO A 367 14.08 9.15 -14.15
N ALA A 368 12.98 9.83 -13.90
CA ALA A 368 11.81 9.20 -13.27
C ALA A 368 11.29 8.07 -14.18
N PRO A 369 11.03 6.87 -13.62
CA PRO A 369 10.46 5.77 -14.41
C PRO A 369 9.08 6.15 -14.94
N ALA A 370 8.74 5.66 -16.13
CA ALA A 370 7.40 5.80 -16.69
C ALA A 370 6.39 5.04 -15.82
N VAL A 371 5.26 5.68 -15.51
CA VAL A 371 4.14 5.06 -14.82
C VAL A 371 3.03 4.85 -15.83
N PRO A 372 2.53 3.63 -16.04
CA PRO A 372 1.51 3.35 -17.03
C PRO A 372 0.20 4.09 -16.70
N ARG A 373 -0.51 4.53 -17.71
CA ARG A 373 -1.88 5.01 -17.58
C ARG A 373 -2.83 3.81 -17.62
N MET A 374 -3.68 3.68 -16.61
CA MET A 374 -4.70 2.63 -16.60
C MET A 374 -5.76 2.93 -17.66
N ASN A 375 -6.25 1.88 -18.34
CA ASN A 375 -7.33 2.03 -19.30
C ASN A 375 -8.67 2.13 -18.56
N MET A 376 -9.06 3.37 -18.23
CA MET A 376 -10.26 3.65 -17.47
C MET A 376 -11.55 3.34 -18.25
N ASP A 377 -11.54 3.59 -19.57
CA ASP A 377 -12.70 3.32 -20.42
C ASP A 377 -13.03 1.81 -20.43
N LEU A 378 -11.99 0.98 -20.59
CA LEU A 378 -12.16 -0.47 -20.50
C LEU A 378 -12.61 -0.93 -19.13
N HIS A 379 -12.04 -0.33 -18.06
CA HIS A 379 -12.43 -0.68 -16.68
C HIS A 379 -13.90 -0.33 -16.42
N LEU A 380 -14.32 0.87 -16.79
CA LEU A 380 -15.70 1.34 -16.62
C LEU A 380 -16.69 0.51 -17.47
N ALA A 381 -16.32 0.20 -18.72
CA ALA A 381 -17.14 -0.66 -19.58
C ALA A 381 -17.36 -2.04 -18.94
N ARG A 382 -16.31 -2.67 -18.42
CA ARG A 382 -16.40 -3.96 -17.71
C ARG A 382 -17.27 -3.90 -16.46
N VAL A 383 -17.21 -2.81 -15.69
CA VAL A 383 -18.06 -2.60 -14.51
C VAL A 383 -19.52 -2.43 -14.94
N GLN A 384 -19.79 -1.60 -15.97
CA GLN A 384 -21.14 -1.34 -16.46
C GLN A 384 -21.79 -2.58 -17.09
N GLU A 385 -21.04 -3.35 -17.87
CA GLU A 385 -21.52 -4.59 -18.47
C GLU A 385 -22.05 -5.57 -17.41
N ARG A 386 -21.34 -5.71 -16.29
CA ARG A 386 -21.78 -6.56 -15.16
C ARG A 386 -23.01 -6.04 -14.44
N TRP A 387 -23.24 -4.72 -14.45
CA TRP A 387 -24.48 -4.15 -13.94
C TRP A 387 -25.67 -4.46 -14.86
N ARG A 388 -25.48 -4.39 -16.17
CA ARG A 388 -26.51 -4.70 -17.17
C ARG A 388 -26.99 -6.15 -17.07
N TYR A 389 -26.08 -7.09 -16.81
CA TYR A 389 -26.44 -8.50 -16.61
C TYR A 389 -27.37 -8.76 -15.41
N ALA A 390 -27.46 -7.87 -14.44
CA ALA A 390 -28.36 -8.02 -13.30
C ALA A 390 -29.78 -7.56 -13.60
N ASP A 391 -29.94 -6.66 -14.55
CA ASP A 391 -31.26 -6.04 -14.89
C ASP A 391 -31.86 -6.56 -16.16
N ASP A 392 -31.10 -7.10 -17.10
CA ASP A 392 -31.65 -7.64 -18.35
C ASP A 392 -31.80 -9.16 -18.28
N GLU A 393 -32.96 -9.66 -18.63
CA GLU A 393 -33.28 -11.08 -18.86
C GLU A 393 -32.50 -11.67 -20.07
N LEU A 394 -31.27 -11.19 -20.30
CA LEU A 394 -30.40 -11.75 -21.32
C LEU A 394 -29.90 -13.10 -20.82
N GLY A 395 -30.28 -14.13 -21.52
CA GLY A 395 -29.91 -15.49 -21.21
C GLY A 395 -28.40 -15.72 -21.18
N PRO A 396 -27.94 -16.82 -20.57
CA PRO A 396 -26.51 -17.09 -20.33
C PRO A 396 -25.67 -17.37 -21.59
N GLY A 397 -26.06 -16.86 -22.75
CA GLY A 397 -25.45 -17.16 -24.04
C GLY A 397 -24.76 -16.00 -24.76
N ASP A 398 -25.04 -14.73 -24.41
CA ASP A 398 -24.60 -13.59 -25.23
C ASP A 398 -23.51 -12.74 -24.57
N GLY A 399 -23.00 -13.13 -23.42
CA GLY A 399 -21.89 -12.47 -22.75
C GLY A 399 -20.54 -12.89 -23.28
N LEU A 400 -19.65 -11.93 -23.48
CA LEU A 400 -18.22 -12.19 -23.68
C LEU A 400 -17.72 -13.06 -22.51
N ASP A 401 -17.46 -14.33 -22.78
CA ASP A 401 -16.83 -15.23 -21.84
C ASP A 401 -15.36 -14.76 -21.63
N TYR A 402 -15.14 -14.02 -20.55
CA TYR A 402 -13.82 -13.50 -20.20
C TYR A 402 -12.82 -14.61 -19.83
N GLU A 403 -13.28 -15.85 -19.54
CA GLU A 403 -12.41 -17.00 -19.43
C GLU A 403 -11.88 -17.45 -20.81
N GLN A 404 -12.64 -17.22 -21.89
CA GLN A 404 -12.12 -17.40 -23.26
C GLN A 404 -11.16 -16.28 -23.67
N LEU A 405 -11.19 -15.15 -22.99
CA LEU A 405 -10.17 -14.09 -23.06
C LEU A 405 -9.06 -14.26 -22.01
N ALA A 406 -9.18 -15.21 -21.09
CA ALA A 406 -8.05 -15.71 -20.32
C ALA A 406 -7.15 -16.44 -21.31
N TYR A 407 -6.14 -15.72 -21.76
CA TYR A 407 -5.16 -16.07 -22.76
C TYR A 407 -4.83 -17.55 -22.69
N ASP A 408 -5.26 -18.32 -23.68
CA ASP A 408 -4.69 -19.62 -23.96
C ASP A 408 -3.25 -19.38 -24.41
N MET A 409 -2.36 -19.23 -23.43
CA MET A 409 -0.93 -18.96 -23.66
C MET A 409 -0.26 -20.07 -24.47
N SER A 410 -0.94 -21.25 -24.63
CA SER A 410 -0.48 -22.35 -25.45
C SER A 410 -0.58 -22.05 -26.96
N ARG A 411 -1.34 -21.02 -27.35
CA ARG A 411 -1.48 -20.57 -28.73
C ARG A 411 -0.54 -19.43 -29.11
N LEU A 412 0.16 -18.84 -28.15
CA LEU A 412 1.21 -17.88 -28.48
C LEU A 412 2.41 -18.66 -29.07
N PRO A 413 2.94 -18.27 -30.24
CA PRO A 413 4.16 -18.87 -30.76
C PRO A 413 5.27 -18.76 -29.72
N GLU A 414 6.09 -19.81 -29.58
CA GLU A 414 7.24 -19.79 -28.68
C GLU A 414 8.14 -18.60 -29.09
N LEU A 415 8.16 -17.58 -28.23
CA LEU A 415 8.81 -16.28 -28.48
C LEU A 415 10.33 -16.36 -28.61
N ALA A 416 10.94 -17.51 -28.26
CA ALA A 416 12.39 -17.65 -28.21
C ALA A 416 13.06 -17.72 -29.60
N ASP A 417 12.34 -18.15 -30.66
CA ASP A 417 12.92 -18.41 -31.99
C ASP A 417 12.13 -17.82 -33.17
N ALA A 418 11.13 -16.97 -32.93
CA ALA A 418 10.28 -16.41 -33.97
C ALA A 418 10.79 -15.04 -34.45
N GLU A 419 10.83 -14.83 -35.75
CA GLU A 419 11.11 -13.52 -36.32
C GLU A 419 10.02 -12.51 -35.92
N PRO A 420 10.37 -11.22 -35.70
CA PRO A 420 9.42 -10.20 -35.18
C PRO A 420 8.13 -10.05 -36.00
N GLY A 421 8.17 -10.28 -37.30
CA GLY A 421 7.00 -10.23 -38.19
C GLY A 421 5.99 -11.36 -37.92
N HIS A 422 6.45 -12.57 -37.68
CA HIS A 422 5.59 -13.72 -37.35
C HIS A 422 4.95 -13.62 -35.95
N VAL A 423 5.63 -12.96 -35.01
CA VAL A 423 5.08 -12.69 -33.69
C VAL A 423 3.90 -11.71 -33.77
N ALA A 424 4.04 -10.65 -34.59
CA ALA A 424 2.97 -9.67 -34.79
C ALA A 424 1.76 -10.29 -35.50
N GLU A 425 1.97 -11.12 -36.53
CA GLU A 425 0.90 -11.86 -37.20
C GLU A 425 0.21 -12.87 -36.23
N GLY A 426 0.98 -13.60 -35.43
CA GLY A 426 0.43 -14.55 -34.44
C GLY A 426 -0.39 -13.86 -33.35
N ILE A 427 0.00 -12.65 -32.92
CA ILE A 427 -0.76 -11.85 -31.97
C ILE A 427 -2.04 -11.30 -32.62
N LEU A 428 -1.98 -10.85 -33.87
CA LEU A 428 -3.14 -10.38 -34.63
C LEU A 428 -4.14 -11.51 -34.89
N ASP A 429 -3.70 -12.69 -35.30
CA ASP A 429 -4.55 -13.87 -35.50
C ASP A 429 -5.17 -14.34 -34.20
N PHE A 430 -4.45 -14.26 -33.09
CA PHE A 430 -4.95 -14.55 -31.77
C PHE A 430 -6.06 -13.56 -31.35
N MET A 431 -5.84 -12.26 -31.55
CA MET A 431 -6.82 -11.21 -31.23
C MET A 431 -8.07 -11.28 -32.13
N VAL A 432 -7.91 -11.65 -33.40
CA VAL A 432 -9.01 -11.81 -34.37
C VAL A 432 -9.76 -13.12 -34.12
N GLY A 433 -9.07 -14.20 -33.75
CA GLY A 433 -9.68 -15.50 -33.44
C GLY A 433 -10.46 -15.53 -32.11
N ALA A 434 -10.24 -14.56 -31.23
CA ALA A 434 -10.94 -14.41 -29.94
C ALA A 434 -12.34 -13.75 -30.06
N ARG A 435 -12.82 -13.41 -31.27
CA ARG A 435 -14.17 -12.87 -31.47
C ARG A 435 -15.21 -13.99 -31.42
N PRO A 436 -16.23 -13.91 -30.55
CA PRO A 436 -17.30 -14.88 -30.55
C PRO A 436 -18.10 -14.76 -31.86
N GLY A 437 -18.24 -15.86 -32.57
CA GLY A 437 -19.14 -15.96 -33.69
C GLY A 437 -18.55 -16.21 -35.06
N GLY A 438 -17.33 -16.69 -35.21
CA GLY A 438 -16.84 -17.37 -36.41
C GLY A 438 -17.06 -16.68 -37.77
N ALA A 439 -17.17 -15.36 -37.84
CA ALA A 439 -17.16 -14.63 -39.10
C ALA A 439 -15.71 -14.39 -39.54
N SER A 440 -15.22 -15.23 -40.41
CA SER A 440 -14.01 -14.99 -41.19
C SER A 440 -14.16 -13.65 -41.90
N ILE A 441 -13.46 -12.63 -41.46
CA ILE A 441 -13.28 -11.41 -42.22
C ILE A 441 -12.17 -11.70 -43.28
N GLY A 442 -12.55 -12.34 -44.34
CA GLY A 442 -11.74 -12.38 -45.59
C GLY A 442 -11.86 -11.05 -46.32
N GLY A 443 -11.36 -9.99 -45.75
CA GLY A 443 -11.19 -8.69 -46.35
C GLY A 443 -9.79 -8.20 -46.02
N ALA A 444 -8.98 -7.98 -47.02
CA ALA A 444 -7.65 -7.41 -46.86
C ALA A 444 -7.75 -6.10 -46.03
N ILE A 445 -7.14 -6.06 -44.88
CA ILE A 445 -6.90 -4.82 -44.16
C ILE A 445 -5.77 -4.12 -44.94
N GLU A 446 -6.12 -3.10 -45.75
CA GLU A 446 -5.13 -2.18 -46.27
C GLU A 446 -4.64 -1.34 -45.09
N ALA A 447 -3.48 -1.71 -44.55
CA ALA A 447 -2.81 -0.92 -43.53
C ALA A 447 -2.17 0.30 -44.24
N VAL A 448 -2.61 1.48 -43.83
CA VAL A 448 -1.97 2.74 -44.24
C VAL A 448 -1.01 3.12 -43.10
N ALA A 449 0.28 3.13 -43.43
CA ALA A 449 1.30 3.68 -42.53
C ALA A 449 1.40 5.18 -42.79
N ASP A 450 1.42 5.99 -41.71
CA ASP A 450 1.74 7.41 -41.78
C ASP A 450 3.25 7.66 -41.92
N GLU A 451 3.65 8.93 -42.07
CA GLU A 451 5.05 9.32 -42.27
C GLU A 451 5.98 8.95 -41.09
N ASP A 452 5.42 8.57 -39.92
CA ASP A 452 6.14 8.18 -38.71
C ASP A 452 6.20 6.64 -38.55
N GLY A 453 5.67 5.85 -39.47
CA GLY A 453 5.73 4.39 -39.47
C GLY A 453 4.74 3.72 -38.50
N VAL A 454 3.65 4.40 -38.15
CA VAL A 454 2.58 3.89 -37.27
C VAL A 454 1.47 3.30 -38.14
N LEU A 455 1.15 2.02 -37.96
CA LEU A 455 0.03 1.34 -38.59
C LEU A 455 -1.29 1.67 -37.89
N LEU A 456 -2.18 2.37 -38.57
CA LEU A 456 -3.52 2.68 -38.08
C LEU A 456 -4.54 1.73 -38.73
N SER A 457 -5.30 1.00 -37.94
CA SER A 457 -6.49 0.31 -38.41
C SER A 457 -7.72 1.14 -38.05
N GLU A 458 -8.50 1.55 -39.04
CA GLU A 458 -9.66 2.43 -38.88
C GLU A 458 -10.78 1.84 -37.98
N ASP A 459 -10.80 0.52 -37.73
CA ASP A 459 -11.91 -0.13 -37.02
C ASP A 459 -11.63 -0.59 -35.60
N SER A 460 -10.38 -0.56 -35.11
CA SER A 460 -10.07 -1.16 -33.80
C SER A 460 -9.38 -0.24 -32.77
N GLY A 461 -8.91 0.93 -33.17
CA GLY A 461 -8.21 1.86 -32.25
C GLY A 461 -6.91 1.31 -31.66
N VAL A 462 -6.33 0.25 -32.22
CA VAL A 462 -5.09 -0.37 -31.77
C VAL A 462 -3.93 0.20 -32.57
N ILE A 463 -2.99 0.86 -31.88
CA ILE A 463 -1.75 1.36 -32.46
C ILE A 463 -0.69 0.26 -32.34
N VAL A 464 -0.20 -0.27 -33.47
CA VAL A 464 0.91 -1.23 -33.52
C VAL A 464 2.13 -0.51 -34.08
N HIS A 465 3.21 -0.43 -33.31
CA HIS A 465 4.48 0.12 -33.79
C HIS A 465 5.23 -0.92 -34.61
N ASP A 466 5.64 -0.54 -35.83
CA ASP A 466 6.50 -1.37 -36.66
C ASP A 466 7.91 -1.48 -36.06
N PRO A 467 8.38 -2.68 -35.69
CA PRO A 467 9.70 -2.87 -35.09
C PRO A 467 10.87 -2.44 -35.97
N SER A 468 10.69 -2.37 -37.30
CA SER A 468 11.74 -1.97 -38.23
C SER A 468 12.11 -0.48 -38.18
N VAL A 469 11.29 0.35 -37.53
CA VAL A 469 11.53 1.79 -37.34
C VAL A 469 12.42 2.06 -36.14
N ILE A 470 12.45 1.15 -35.14
CA ILE A 470 13.24 1.32 -33.92
C ILE A 470 14.74 1.16 -34.18
N GLU A 471 15.15 0.34 -35.15
CA GLU A 471 16.58 0.16 -35.50
C GLU A 471 17.20 1.35 -36.21
N ARG A 472 16.42 2.30 -36.78
CA ARG A 472 16.95 3.48 -37.45
C ARG A 472 17.18 4.70 -36.57
N ALA A 473 16.61 4.71 -35.34
CA ALA A 473 16.71 5.84 -34.42
C ALA A 473 17.93 5.78 -33.48
N GLU A 474 18.63 4.64 -33.39
CA GLU A 474 19.83 4.51 -32.53
C GLU A 474 21.17 4.89 -33.23
N PHE A 475 21.16 5.35 -34.46
CA PHE A 475 22.37 5.68 -35.24
C PHE A 475 22.41 7.09 -35.89
N THR A 476 21.70 8.07 -35.32
CA THR A 476 21.95 9.49 -35.69
C THR A 476 22.09 10.37 -34.45
#